data_87978d93b4144e666dabbc2c5771b20b
#
_entry.id   87978d93b4144e666dabbc2c5771b20b
#
_cell.length_a   1.000
_cell.length_b   1.000
_cell.length_c   1.000
_cell.angle_alpha   90.00
_cell.angle_beta   90.00
_cell.angle_gamma   90.00
#
_symmetry.space_group_name_H-M   'P 1'
#
loop_
_entity.id
_entity.type
_entity.pdbx_description
1 polymer ?
#
loop_
_entity_poly.entity_id
_entity_poly.type
_entity_poly.pdbx_seq_one_letter_code
_entity_poly.pdbx_strand_id
1 'polypeptide(L)' 'MSQASLYKIEFYVPESHLEQVKSAMFAAGAGRAGEYDSCAWQTLGQGQFRGLEGSSPYLGQSG' A
#
# COMPACT_ATOMS: atom_id res chain seq x y z
N MET A 1 -13.21 20.29 22.38
CA MET A 1 -13.41 19.02 21.67
C MET A 1 -12.13 18.61 20.97
N SER A 2 -11.73 17.43 21.19
CA SER A 2 -10.56 16.94 20.47
C SER A 2 -10.96 16.50 19.09
N GLN A 3 -10.07 16.70 18.16
CA GLN A 3 -10.26 16.25 16.80
C GLN A 3 -9.42 15.00 16.58
N ALA A 4 -10.06 14.02 16.00
CA ALA A 4 -9.32 12.85 15.60
C ALA A 4 -8.40 13.23 14.46
N SER A 5 -7.15 12.83 14.59
CA SER A 5 -6.21 12.99 13.51
C SER A 5 -6.44 11.87 12.51
N LEU A 6 -6.59 12.23 11.26
CA LEU A 6 -6.77 11.25 10.20
C LEU A 6 -5.49 11.14 9.42
N TYR A 7 -5.08 9.92 9.19
CA TYR A 7 -3.89 9.64 8.41
C TYR A 7 -4.28 8.81 7.20
N LYS A 8 -3.66 9.11 6.09
CA LYS A 8 -3.83 8.33 4.89
C LYS A 8 -2.62 7.43 4.74
N ILE A 9 -2.88 6.14 4.63
CA ILE A 9 -1.83 5.16 4.44
C ILE A 9 -1.88 4.72 2.99
N GLU A 10 -0.78 4.86 2.30
CA GLU A 10 -0.65 4.39 0.92
C GLU A 10 0.47 3.39 0.84
N PHE A 11 0.27 2.38 0.03
CA PHE A 11 1.35 1.43 -0.25
C PHE A 11 1.15 0.85 -1.64
N TYR A 12 2.22 0.28 -2.14
CA TYR A 12 2.23 -0.34 -3.45
C TYR A 12 2.55 -1.81 -3.27
N VAL A 13 1.83 -2.64 -4.00
CA VAL A 13 1.95 -4.08 -3.83
C VAL A 13 1.66 -4.75 -5.15
N PRO A 14 2.36 -5.83 -5.49
CA PRO A 14 1.98 -6.61 -6.66
C PRO A 14 0.55 -7.12 -6.53
N GLU A 15 -0.15 -7.15 -7.64
CA GLU A 15 -1.56 -7.54 -7.64
C GLU A 15 -1.76 -8.91 -7.01
N SER A 16 -0.82 -9.80 -7.19
CA SER A 16 -0.90 -11.16 -6.65
C SER A 16 -0.91 -11.21 -5.13
N HIS A 17 -0.47 -10.14 -4.46
CA HIS A 17 -0.38 -10.09 -3.00
C HIS A 17 -1.36 -9.08 -2.41
N LEU A 18 -2.17 -8.45 -3.22
CA LEU A 18 -3.00 -7.34 -2.78
C LEU A 18 -3.96 -7.74 -1.65
N GLU A 19 -4.72 -8.81 -1.85
CA GLU A 19 -5.73 -9.18 -0.86
C GLU A 19 -5.08 -9.60 0.45
N GLN A 20 -3.97 -10.27 0.38
CA GLN A 20 -3.25 -10.73 1.56
C GLN A 20 -2.74 -9.55 2.38
N VAL A 21 -2.13 -8.58 1.73
CA VAL A 21 -1.61 -7.40 2.41
C VAL A 21 -2.75 -6.55 2.95
N LYS A 22 -3.80 -6.39 2.16
CA LYS A 22 -4.95 -5.61 2.56
C LYS A 22 -5.59 -6.20 3.82
N SER A 23 -5.78 -7.51 3.86
CA SER A 23 -6.33 -8.19 5.03
C SER A 23 -5.46 -7.98 6.26
N ALA A 24 -4.15 -8.05 6.10
CA ALA A 24 -3.23 -7.84 7.20
C ALA A 24 -3.32 -6.41 7.73
N MET A 25 -3.46 -5.44 6.84
CA MET A 25 -3.60 -4.05 7.25
C MET A 25 -4.88 -3.82 8.04
N PHE A 26 -6.00 -4.39 7.57
CA PHE A 26 -7.26 -4.26 8.28
C PHE A 26 -7.20 -4.95 9.64
N ALA A 27 -6.57 -6.10 9.72
CA ALA A 27 -6.42 -6.80 10.99
C ALA A 27 -5.60 -6.00 11.98
N ALA A 28 -4.68 -5.19 11.50
CA ALA A 28 -3.87 -4.33 12.35
C ALA A 28 -4.58 -3.03 12.74
N GLY A 29 -5.80 -2.82 12.26
CA GLY A 29 -6.60 -1.67 12.64
C GLY A 29 -6.72 -0.58 11.60
N ALA A 30 -6.11 -0.75 10.44
CA ALA A 30 -6.25 0.24 9.37
C ALA A 30 -7.67 0.21 8.79
N GLY A 31 -8.06 1.30 8.17
CA GLY A 31 -9.31 1.37 7.44
C GLY A 31 -10.54 1.61 8.29
N ARG A 32 -10.37 2.13 9.48
CA ARG A 32 -11.51 2.45 10.34
C ARG A 32 -11.91 3.90 10.15
N ALA A 33 -13.19 4.12 9.93
CA ALA A 33 -13.71 5.47 9.77
C ALA A 33 -15.13 5.50 10.34
N GLY A 34 -15.30 6.16 11.49
CA GLY A 34 -16.59 6.23 12.16
C GLY A 34 -17.11 4.86 12.51
N GLU A 35 -18.25 4.50 11.94
CA GLU A 35 -18.88 3.22 12.18
C GLU A 35 -18.52 2.17 11.13
N TYR A 36 -17.52 2.48 10.29
CA TYR A 36 -17.11 1.57 9.23
C TYR A 36 -15.72 1.06 9.50
N ASP A 37 -15.45 -0.16 9.08
CA ASP A 37 -14.10 -0.69 9.08
C ASP A 37 -13.77 -1.20 7.68
N SER A 38 -12.54 -1.63 7.51
CA SER A 38 -12.06 -2.17 6.24
C SER A 38 -12.26 -1.20 5.08
N CYS A 39 -12.19 0.09 5.37
CA CYS A 39 -12.34 1.11 4.35
C CYS A 39 -11.04 1.23 3.57
N ALA A 40 -11.14 1.13 2.26
CA ALA A 40 -9.98 1.24 1.39
C ALA A 40 -10.40 1.64 -0.01
N TRP A 41 -9.46 2.20 -0.72
CA TRP A 41 -9.59 2.47 -2.14
C TRP A 41 -8.34 1.95 -2.81
N GLN A 42 -8.51 1.33 -3.95
CA GLN A 42 -7.38 0.78 -4.67
C GLN A 42 -7.56 0.98 -6.15
N THR A 43 -6.45 1.01 -6.84
CA THR A 43 -6.47 1.08 -8.28
C THR A 43 -5.24 0.35 -8.81
N LEU A 44 -5.40 -0.20 -10.00
CA LEU A 44 -4.27 -0.77 -10.71
C LEU A 44 -3.53 0.38 -11.38
N GLY A 45 -2.25 0.43 -11.16
CA GLY A 45 -1.42 1.46 -11.76
C GLY A 45 -0.20 0.86 -12.40
N GLN A 46 0.57 1.71 -13.01
CA GLN A 46 1.82 1.31 -13.65
C GLN A 46 2.96 2.01 -12.96
N GLY A 47 3.82 1.21 -12.30
CA GLY A 47 5.02 1.74 -11.70
C GLY A 47 6.15 1.79 -12.69
N GLN A 48 7.13 2.59 -12.37
CA GLN A 48 8.29 2.71 -13.23
C GLN A 48 9.51 3.01 -12.38
N PHE A 49 10.60 2.39 -12.73
CA PHE A 49 11.87 2.71 -12.10
C PHE A 49 12.99 2.44 -13.09
N ARG A 50 14.13 3.03 -12.84
CA ARG A 50 15.32 2.78 -13.62
C ARG A 50 16.47 2.51 -12.67
N GLY A 51 17.05 1.33 -12.78
CA GLY A 51 18.21 0.99 -11.97
C GLY A 51 19.40 1.81 -12.38
N LEU A 52 20.06 2.39 -11.41
CA LEU A 52 21.31 3.08 -11.62
C LEU A 52 22.47 2.15 -11.33
N GLU A 53 23.65 2.56 -11.71
CA GLU A 53 24.84 1.77 -11.44
C GLU A 53 24.92 1.45 -9.95
N GLY A 54 25.14 0.18 -9.64
CA GLY A 54 25.19 -0.27 -8.27
C GLY A 54 23.85 -0.74 -7.71
N SER A 55 22.76 -0.58 -8.44
CA SER A 55 21.47 -1.05 -7.97
C SER A 55 21.36 -2.57 -8.07
N SER A 56 20.50 -3.15 -7.23
CA SER A 56 20.24 -4.60 -7.23
C SER A 56 18.74 -4.82 -7.16
N PRO A 57 18.03 -4.62 -8.25
CA PRO A 57 16.58 -4.76 -8.22
C PRO A 57 16.16 -6.20 -7.93
N TYR A 58 15.11 -6.34 -7.16
CA TYR A 58 14.59 -7.65 -6.80
C TYR A 58 13.94 -8.32 -8.00
N LEU A 59 13.14 -7.56 -8.73
CA LEU A 59 12.48 -8.05 -9.94
C LEU A 59 12.97 -7.20 -11.09
N GLY A 60 13.62 -7.82 -12.04
CA GLY A 60 14.11 -7.12 -13.21
C GLY A 60 15.61 -6.99 -13.19
N GLN A 61 16.11 -6.20 -14.10
CA GLN A 61 17.55 -6.03 -14.31
C GLN A 61 17.88 -4.56 -14.30
N SER A 62 19.06 -4.23 -13.81
CA SER A 62 19.56 -2.87 -13.86
C SER A 62 20.05 -2.55 -15.26
N GLY A 63 19.95 -1.30 -15.61
CA GLY A 63 20.45 -0.82 -16.89
C GLY A 63 19.42 -0.31 -17.83
#